data_ceedd388b55bc24f8097f25e8f03d65b
#
_entry.id   ceedd388b55bc24f8097f25e8f03d65b
#
_cell.length_a   1.000
_cell.length_b   1.000
_cell.length_c   1.000
_cell.angle_alpha   90.00
_cell.angle_beta   90.00
_cell.angle_gamma   90.00
#
_symmetry.space_group_name_H-M   'P 1'
#
loop_
_entity.id
_entity.type
_entity.pdbx_description
1 polymer ?
#
loop_
_entity_poly.entity_id
_entity_poly.type
_entity_poly.pdbx_seq_one_letter_code
_entity_poly.pdbx_strand_id
1 'polypeptide(L)'
;MKKQYFDLLQFFEGYVRNYRRLNLTGIHNRSMFTQREIDYFANLGEMLGFDAFVEDAKFDKVKGRSRPMDLAWWKWDERKNKENYLHLALHLERENQWNKDEDTIDKLFSETEEGFIPHNVIGIQNVETSNRIEFLNNLVLKKNEVQKSTVLMVYRYYDTEHELDRISAYQFSPKGVMRSRNAISKVDDFGYWFMCFEEEYTHRQDENRKALAFS
;
A
#
# COMPACT_ATOMS: atom_id res chain seq x y z
N MET A 1 -21.64 0.22 -14.21
CA MET A 1 -21.01 1.50 -13.80
C MET A 1 -19.55 1.48 -14.22
N LYS A 2 -18.95 2.62 -14.64
CA LYS A 2 -17.53 2.67 -15.03
C LYS A 2 -16.66 2.57 -13.75
N LYS A 3 -15.71 1.64 -13.70
CA LYS A 3 -14.78 1.52 -12.58
C LYS A 3 -13.92 2.80 -12.45
N GLN A 4 -13.71 3.25 -11.21
CA GLN A 4 -12.84 4.38 -10.90
C GLN A 4 -11.48 3.84 -10.47
N TYR A 5 -10.46 4.07 -11.29
CA TYR A 5 -9.09 3.66 -11.01
C TYR A 5 -8.25 4.85 -10.59
N PHE A 6 -7.40 4.64 -9.58
CA PHE A 6 -6.44 5.62 -9.11
C PHE A 6 -5.03 5.32 -9.61
N ASP A 7 -4.20 6.33 -9.69
CA ASP A 7 -2.75 6.15 -9.73
C ASP A 7 -2.24 5.95 -8.29
N LEU A 8 -2.18 4.70 -7.86
CA LEU A 8 -1.85 4.34 -6.48
C LEU A 8 -0.38 4.61 -6.13
N LEU A 9 0.52 4.76 -7.13
CA LEU A 9 1.89 5.22 -6.87
C LEU A 9 1.94 6.66 -6.38
N GLN A 10 0.96 7.51 -6.72
CA GLN A 10 0.85 8.84 -6.12
C GLN A 10 0.47 8.77 -4.63
N PHE A 11 -0.35 7.79 -4.24
CA PHE A 11 -0.66 7.57 -2.82
C PHE A 11 0.58 7.08 -2.06
N PHE A 12 1.36 6.20 -2.68
CA PHE A 12 2.65 5.77 -2.15
C PHE A 12 3.65 6.94 -2.07
N GLU A 13 3.68 7.84 -3.05
CA GLU A 13 4.49 9.05 -2.96
C GLU A 13 4.12 9.90 -1.76
N GLY A 14 2.83 10.15 -1.57
CA GLY A 14 2.33 10.85 -0.39
C GLY A 14 2.71 10.17 0.92
N TYR A 15 2.62 8.84 0.98
CA TYR A 15 3.03 8.04 2.13
C TYR A 15 4.52 8.22 2.45
N VAL A 16 5.41 8.09 1.48
CA VAL A 16 6.86 8.25 1.66
C VAL A 16 7.22 9.68 2.11
N ARG A 17 6.67 10.71 1.44
CA ARG A 17 6.97 12.11 1.77
C ARG A 17 6.42 12.55 3.13
N ASN A 18 5.38 11.90 3.62
CA ASN A 18 4.81 12.17 4.94
C ASN A 18 5.28 11.19 6.01
N TYR A 19 6.17 10.26 5.72
CA TYR A 19 6.60 9.19 6.61
C TYR A 19 6.96 9.69 8.02
N ARG A 20 7.74 10.78 8.11
CA ARG A 20 8.10 11.44 9.37
C ARG A 20 6.89 12.10 10.04
N ARG A 21 6.01 12.78 9.28
CA ARG A 21 4.80 13.42 9.81
C ARG A 21 3.80 12.41 10.36
N LEU A 22 3.74 11.23 9.76
CA LEU A 22 2.95 10.10 10.24
C LEU A 22 3.57 9.46 11.48
N ASN A 23 4.74 9.97 11.94
CA ASN A 23 5.47 9.44 13.08
C ASN A 23 5.80 7.94 12.93
N LEU A 24 6.18 7.54 11.72
CA LEU A 24 6.59 6.17 11.41
C LEU A 24 8.08 5.92 11.66
N THR A 25 8.82 6.96 12.06
CA THR A 25 10.27 6.89 12.32
C THR A 25 10.62 6.61 13.79
N GLY A 26 9.71 6.89 14.70
CA GLY A 26 9.94 6.77 16.15
C GLY A 26 9.22 5.59 16.80
N ILE A 27 9.24 4.42 16.17
CA ILE A 27 8.31 3.40 16.52
C ILE A 27 8.68 2.50 17.64
N HIS A 28 7.67 2.27 18.43
CA HIS A 28 7.77 1.56 19.67
C HIS A 28 7.01 0.22 19.68
N ASN A 29 6.01 0.03 18.85
CA ASN A 29 5.35 -1.26 18.67
C ASN A 29 4.66 -1.40 17.31
N ARG A 30 4.48 -2.67 16.87
CA ARG A 30 3.90 -3.01 15.56
C ARG A 30 2.46 -2.55 15.38
N SER A 31 1.66 -2.58 16.44
CA SER A 31 0.25 -2.17 16.39
C SER A 31 0.10 -0.68 16.11
N MET A 32 0.87 0.18 16.81
CA MET A 32 0.85 1.62 16.55
C MET A 32 1.29 1.97 15.14
N PHE A 33 2.26 1.24 14.61
CA PHE A 33 2.73 1.42 13.25
C PHE A 33 1.61 1.12 12.24
N THR A 34 1.01 -0.04 12.36
CA THR A 34 -0.12 -0.46 11.53
C THR A 34 -1.25 0.54 11.58
N GLN A 35 -1.63 1.00 12.78
CA GLN A 35 -2.71 1.97 12.94
C GLN A 35 -2.41 3.29 12.20
N ARG A 36 -1.20 3.82 12.31
CA ARG A 36 -0.82 5.05 11.60
C ARG A 36 -0.82 4.92 10.09
N GLU A 37 -0.43 3.77 9.58
CA GLU A 37 -0.53 3.48 8.14
C GLU A 37 -2.00 3.43 7.69
N ILE A 38 -2.86 2.74 8.44
CA ILE A 38 -4.30 2.66 8.16
C ILE A 38 -4.93 4.06 8.26
N ASP A 39 -4.64 4.84 9.31
CA ASP A 39 -5.16 6.20 9.50
C ASP A 39 -4.77 7.12 8.34
N TYR A 40 -3.55 7.00 7.81
CA TYR A 40 -3.14 7.77 6.64
C TYR A 40 -4.05 7.50 5.44
N PHE A 41 -4.28 6.24 5.12
CA PHE A 41 -5.14 5.89 3.98
C PHE A 41 -6.62 6.14 4.26
N ALA A 42 -7.09 6.01 5.51
CA ALA A 42 -8.46 6.37 5.87
C ALA A 42 -8.72 7.86 5.66
N ASN A 43 -7.88 8.73 6.22
CA ASN A 43 -7.96 10.17 6.04
C ASN A 43 -7.87 10.58 4.56
N LEU A 44 -7.00 9.92 3.78
CA LEU A 44 -6.89 10.18 2.35
C LEU A 44 -8.19 9.84 1.63
N GLY A 45 -8.84 8.73 1.98
CA GLY A 45 -10.13 8.32 1.42
C GLY A 45 -11.23 9.35 1.69
N GLU A 46 -11.33 9.81 2.93
CA GLU A 46 -12.29 10.84 3.34
C GLU A 46 -12.07 12.17 2.60
N MET A 47 -10.81 12.62 2.50
CA MET A 47 -10.46 13.82 1.73
C MET A 47 -10.80 13.71 0.24
N LEU A 48 -10.80 12.51 -0.32
CA LEU A 48 -11.21 12.22 -1.69
C LEU A 48 -12.73 12.03 -1.85
N GLY A 49 -13.49 12.12 -0.74
CA GLY A 49 -14.96 12.03 -0.74
C GLY A 49 -15.50 10.60 -0.79
N PHE A 50 -14.81 9.68 -0.15
CA PHE A 50 -15.26 8.30 0.12
C PHE A 50 -15.61 8.14 1.58
N ASP A 51 -16.49 7.19 1.88
CA ASP A 51 -16.72 6.73 3.24
C ASP A 51 -15.65 5.69 3.58
N ALA A 52 -14.75 6.02 4.50
CA ALA A 52 -13.64 5.15 4.91
C ALA A 52 -14.01 4.38 6.18
N PHE A 53 -13.94 3.05 6.13
CA PHE A 53 -14.22 2.16 7.25
C PHE A 53 -13.00 1.33 7.60
N VAL A 54 -12.52 1.47 8.83
CA VAL A 54 -11.47 0.63 9.41
C VAL A 54 -12.12 -0.65 9.96
N GLU A 55 -11.47 -1.80 9.75
CA GLU A 55 -11.98 -3.13 10.13
C GLU A 55 -13.38 -3.42 9.59
N ASP A 56 -13.64 -3.06 8.33
CA ASP A 56 -14.93 -3.26 7.69
C ASP A 56 -15.25 -4.76 7.52
N ALA A 57 -16.40 -5.18 8.03
CA ALA A 57 -16.80 -6.58 8.02
C ALA A 57 -17.01 -7.11 6.58
N LYS A 58 -16.34 -8.22 6.26
CA LYS A 58 -16.44 -8.91 4.99
C LYS A 58 -16.64 -10.41 5.23
N PHE A 59 -17.56 -11.01 4.51
CA PHE A 59 -17.73 -12.47 4.53
C PHE A 59 -16.90 -13.12 3.41
N ASP A 60 -16.03 -14.04 3.78
CA ASP A 60 -15.25 -14.84 2.83
C ASP A 60 -16.03 -16.13 2.53
N LYS A 61 -16.72 -16.18 1.38
CA LYS A 61 -17.52 -17.31 0.95
C LYS A 61 -16.73 -18.60 0.84
N VAL A 62 -15.48 -18.54 0.39
CA VAL A 62 -14.62 -19.71 0.19
C VAL A 62 -14.22 -20.33 1.51
N LYS A 63 -13.89 -19.51 2.50
CA LYS A 63 -13.45 -19.96 3.83
C LYS A 63 -14.61 -20.05 4.82
N GLY A 64 -15.82 -19.63 4.45
CA GLY A 64 -17.03 -19.72 5.27
C GLY A 64 -16.94 -18.91 6.58
N ARG A 65 -16.17 -17.83 6.62
CA ARG A 65 -15.99 -17.00 7.83
C ARG A 65 -15.93 -15.52 7.51
N SER A 66 -16.34 -14.70 8.47
CA SER A 66 -16.12 -13.26 8.38
C SER A 66 -14.62 -12.95 8.48
N ARG A 67 -14.15 -12.09 7.58
CA ARG A 67 -12.77 -11.56 7.55
C ARG A 67 -12.87 -10.06 7.36
N PRO A 68 -12.67 -9.25 8.41
CA PRO A 68 -12.64 -7.79 8.26
C PRO A 68 -11.60 -7.36 7.24
N MET A 69 -11.94 -6.36 6.43
CA MET A 69 -10.95 -5.59 5.68
C MET A 69 -10.29 -4.61 6.65
N ASP A 70 -8.94 -4.51 6.64
CA ASP A 70 -8.27 -3.56 7.52
C ASP A 70 -8.71 -2.13 7.23
N LEU A 71 -8.97 -1.80 5.93
CA LEU A 71 -9.60 -0.56 5.51
C LEU A 71 -10.37 -0.76 4.20
N ALA A 72 -11.56 -0.20 4.14
CA ALA A 72 -12.38 -0.12 2.93
C ALA A 72 -12.80 1.32 2.64
N TRP A 73 -12.79 1.71 1.36
CA TRP A 73 -13.39 2.95 0.90
C TRP A 73 -14.62 2.65 0.08
N TRP A 74 -15.76 3.12 0.54
CA TRP A 74 -17.03 2.98 -0.13
C TRP A 74 -17.46 4.28 -0.78
N LYS A 75 -18.12 4.19 -1.93
CA LYS A 75 -18.78 5.33 -2.56
C LYS A 75 -20.27 5.24 -2.38
N TRP A 76 -20.81 6.23 -1.71
CA TRP A 76 -22.23 6.44 -1.60
C TRP A 76 -22.68 7.65 -2.41
N ASP A 77 -23.87 7.58 -3.00
CA ASP A 77 -24.53 8.71 -3.67
C ASP A 77 -26.03 8.55 -3.49
N GLU A 78 -26.56 9.27 -2.50
CA GLU A 78 -27.99 9.24 -2.14
C GLU A 78 -28.93 9.50 -3.31
N ARG A 79 -28.48 10.29 -4.30
CA ARG A 79 -29.27 10.59 -5.52
C ARG A 79 -29.46 9.37 -6.42
N LYS A 80 -28.56 8.39 -6.34
CA LYS A 80 -28.55 7.17 -7.16
C LYS A 80 -29.07 5.96 -6.41
N ASN A 81 -28.75 5.87 -5.14
CA ASN A 81 -29.21 4.79 -4.27
C ASN A 81 -29.31 5.31 -2.82
N LYS A 82 -30.51 5.23 -2.24
CA LYS A 82 -30.75 5.71 -0.87
C LYS A 82 -30.37 4.67 0.20
N GLU A 83 -30.27 3.42 -0.18
CA GLU A 83 -30.18 2.30 0.77
C GLU A 83 -28.79 1.65 0.82
N ASN A 84 -28.00 1.73 -0.27
CA ASN A 84 -26.75 0.99 -0.37
C ASN A 84 -25.62 1.80 -1.01
N TYR A 85 -24.38 1.41 -0.71
CA TYR A 85 -23.21 1.89 -1.40
C TYR A 85 -23.24 1.54 -2.89
N LEU A 86 -22.68 2.39 -3.73
CA LEU A 86 -22.63 2.19 -5.18
C LEU A 86 -21.52 1.22 -5.57
N HIS A 87 -20.39 1.29 -4.91
CA HIS A 87 -19.25 0.43 -5.19
C HIS A 87 -18.19 0.51 -4.08
N LEU A 88 -17.40 -0.54 -3.98
CA LEU A 88 -16.19 -0.61 -3.20
C LEU A 88 -15.05 0.03 -4.02
N ALA A 89 -14.63 1.24 -3.63
CA ALA A 89 -13.63 2.00 -4.35
C ALA A 89 -12.21 1.52 -4.07
N LEU A 90 -11.94 1.10 -2.82
CA LEU A 90 -10.63 0.59 -2.40
C LEU A 90 -10.78 -0.43 -1.27
N HIS A 91 -9.95 -1.48 -1.32
CA HIS A 91 -9.70 -2.43 -0.25
C HIS A 91 -8.22 -2.37 0.13
N LEU A 92 -7.90 -2.23 1.42
CA LEU A 92 -6.53 -2.26 1.91
C LEU A 92 -6.37 -3.33 2.99
N GLU A 93 -5.25 -4.05 2.91
CA GLU A 93 -4.79 -5.02 3.93
C GLU A 93 -3.37 -4.68 4.37
N ARG A 94 -3.11 -4.79 5.66
CA ARG A 94 -1.81 -4.53 6.27
C ARG A 94 -1.35 -5.72 7.12
N GLU A 95 -0.24 -6.34 6.73
CA GLU A 95 0.33 -7.47 7.46
C GLU A 95 1.77 -7.17 7.95
N ASN A 96 2.01 -7.46 9.22
CA ASN A 96 3.32 -7.29 9.85
C ASN A 96 4.17 -8.57 9.87
N GLN A 97 3.52 -9.73 9.68
CA GLN A 97 4.19 -11.02 9.77
C GLN A 97 4.60 -11.47 8.36
N TRP A 98 5.90 -11.54 8.12
CA TRP A 98 6.46 -11.93 6.81
C TRP A 98 6.01 -13.33 6.35
N ASN A 99 5.70 -14.24 7.26
CA ASN A 99 5.24 -15.60 6.97
C ASN A 99 3.72 -15.70 6.64
N LYS A 100 3.01 -14.56 6.59
CA LYS A 100 1.60 -14.46 6.18
C LYS A 100 1.41 -13.68 4.89
N ASP A 101 2.46 -13.53 4.12
CA ASP A 101 2.45 -12.74 2.89
C ASP A 101 1.46 -13.27 1.84
N GLU A 102 1.40 -14.59 1.64
CA GLU A 102 0.42 -15.21 0.73
C GLU A 102 -1.02 -15.10 1.25
N ASP A 103 -1.23 -15.29 2.57
CA ASP A 103 -2.56 -15.13 3.20
C ASP A 103 -3.10 -13.71 3.02
N THR A 104 -2.23 -12.69 3.07
CA THR A 104 -2.59 -11.29 2.82
C THR A 104 -3.06 -11.09 1.39
N ILE A 105 -2.34 -11.64 0.41
CA ILE A 105 -2.75 -11.58 -1.00
C ILE A 105 -4.08 -12.32 -1.20
N ASP A 106 -4.27 -13.49 -0.58
CA ASP A 106 -5.53 -14.21 -0.62
C ASP A 106 -6.69 -13.40 -0.06
N LYS A 107 -6.46 -12.66 1.01
CA LYS A 107 -7.45 -11.79 1.64
C LYS A 107 -7.82 -10.60 0.76
N LEU A 108 -6.82 -9.96 0.12
CA LEU A 108 -7.03 -8.85 -0.81
C LEU A 108 -7.94 -9.21 -2.00
N PHE A 109 -7.89 -10.45 -2.47
CA PHE A 109 -8.64 -10.93 -3.63
C PHE A 109 -9.82 -11.83 -3.26
N SER A 110 -10.21 -11.90 -1.97
CA SER A 110 -11.39 -12.66 -1.57
C SER A 110 -12.68 -11.91 -1.88
N GLU A 111 -13.76 -12.68 -2.12
CA GLU A 111 -15.08 -12.13 -2.44
C GLU A 111 -15.76 -11.55 -1.20
N THR A 112 -16.48 -10.44 -1.35
CA THR A 112 -17.43 -9.95 -0.35
C THR A 112 -18.73 -10.75 -0.40
N GLU A 113 -19.52 -10.73 0.67
CA GLU A 113 -20.82 -11.42 0.72
C GLU A 113 -21.77 -10.90 -0.37
N GLU A 114 -21.80 -9.60 -0.59
CA GLU A 114 -22.63 -8.94 -1.61
C GLU A 114 -22.02 -9.01 -3.01
N GLY A 115 -20.85 -9.61 -3.17
CA GLY A 115 -20.19 -9.75 -4.46
C GLY A 115 -19.54 -8.46 -4.99
N PHE A 116 -19.26 -7.48 -4.11
CA PHE A 116 -18.51 -6.30 -4.51
C PHE A 116 -17.04 -6.64 -4.83
N ILE A 117 -16.59 -6.12 -5.95
CA ILE A 117 -15.18 -6.20 -6.37
C ILE A 117 -14.56 -4.81 -6.22
N PRO A 118 -13.50 -4.64 -5.43
CA PRO A 118 -12.85 -3.35 -5.26
C PRO A 118 -12.28 -2.86 -6.59
N HIS A 119 -12.42 -1.56 -6.85
CA HIS A 119 -11.80 -0.96 -8.03
C HIS A 119 -10.29 -0.84 -7.90
N ASN A 120 -9.84 -0.60 -6.66
CA ASN A 120 -8.44 -0.46 -6.30
C ASN A 120 -8.14 -1.31 -5.06
N VAL A 121 -6.92 -1.84 -4.99
CA VAL A 121 -6.48 -2.71 -3.90
C VAL A 121 -5.09 -2.27 -3.45
N ILE A 122 -4.87 -2.19 -2.15
CA ILE A 122 -3.57 -1.90 -1.55
C ILE A 122 -3.20 -3.01 -0.57
N GLY A 123 -2.06 -3.66 -0.80
CA GLY A 123 -1.44 -4.58 0.16
C GLY A 123 -0.16 -3.95 0.71
N ILE A 124 -0.05 -3.84 2.04
CA ILE A 124 1.16 -3.39 2.71
C ILE A 124 1.63 -4.54 3.59
N GLN A 125 2.82 -5.07 3.30
CA GLN A 125 3.30 -6.24 4.04
C GLN A 125 4.82 -6.24 4.23
N ASN A 126 5.25 -6.83 5.33
CA ASN A 126 6.65 -7.12 5.54
C ASN A 126 7.01 -8.39 4.77
N VAL A 127 8.20 -8.42 4.18
CA VAL A 127 8.79 -9.61 3.57
C VAL A 127 10.15 -9.87 4.21
N GLU A 128 10.56 -11.14 4.23
CA GLU A 128 11.83 -11.51 4.84
C GLU A 128 13.00 -10.95 4.03
N THR A 129 12.93 -11.10 2.70
CA THR A 129 13.98 -10.63 1.78
C THR A 129 13.35 -10.13 0.47
N SER A 130 14.12 -9.35 -0.30
CA SER A 130 13.72 -8.88 -1.64
C SER A 130 13.45 -10.02 -2.63
N ASN A 131 14.07 -11.18 -2.46
CA ASN A 131 13.91 -12.34 -3.36
C ASN A 131 12.48 -12.90 -3.35
N ARG A 132 11.74 -12.67 -2.26
CA ARG A 132 10.33 -13.09 -2.15
C ARG A 132 9.38 -12.27 -3.02
N ILE A 133 9.75 -11.03 -3.36
CA ILE A 133 8.88 -10.04 -4.03
C ILE A 133 8.44 -10.52 -5.42
N GLU A 134 9.33 -11.11 -6.20
CA GLU A 134 9.00 -11.58 -7.54
C GLU A 134 7.90 -12.65 -7.49
N PHE A 135 8.02 -13.62 -6.59
CA PHE A 135 7.00 -14.65 -6.40
C PHE A 135 5.65 -14.04 -6.02
N LEU A 136 5.62 -13.10 -5.06
CA LEU A 136 4.40 -12.45 -4.61
C LEU A 136 3.75 -11.61 -5.73
N ASN A 137 4.55 -10.89 -6.50
CA ASN A 137 4.08 -10.13 -7.65
C ASN A 137 3.42 -11.03 -8.70
N ASN A 138 3.99 -12.20 -8.98
CA ASN A 138 3.41 -13.17 -9.89
C ASN A 138 2.08 -13.74 -9.36
N LEU A 139 1.97 -13.96 -8.04
CA LEU A 139 0.73 -14.37 -7.40
C LEU A 139 -0.35 -13.30 -7.52
N VAL A 140 0.01 -12.02 -7.29
CA VAL A 140 -0.88 -10.86 -7.48
C VAL A 140 -1.38 -10.76 -8.91
N LEU A 141 -0.49 -10.87 -9.89
CA LEU A 141 -0.86 -10.83 -11.32
C LEU A 141 -1.89 -11.91 -11.64
N LYS A 142 -1.63 -13.15 -11.23
CA LYS A 142 -2.53 -14.29 -11.47
C LYS A 142 -3.93 -14.07 -10.86
N LYS A 143 -4.01 -13.58 -9.62
CA LYS A 143 -5.29 -13.32 -8.96
C LYS A 143 -6.01 -12.13 -9.58
N ASN A 144 -5.30 -11.10 -9.99
CA ASN A 144 -5.87 -9.90 -10.58
C ASN A 144 -6.39 -10.11 -12.03
N GLU A 145 -6.01 -11.19 -12.71
CA GLU A 145 -6.60 -11.57 -14.01
C GLU A 145 -8.12 -11.72 -13.95
N VAL A 146 -8.65 -12.17 -12.81
CA VAL A 146 -10.08 -12.32 -12.56
C VAL A 146 -10.69 -11.00 -12.08
N GLN A 147 -10.10 -10.38 -11.09
CA GLN A 147 -10.67 -9.21 -10.40
C GLN A 147 -10.55 -7.92 -11.23
N LYS A 148 -9.44 -7.75 -11.97
CA LYS A 148 -9.16 -6.59 -12.84
C LYS A 148 -9.24 -5.25 -12.10
N SER A 149 -8.59 -5.18 -10.94
CA SER A 149 -8.43 -3.98 -10.14
C SER A 149 -7.10 -3.28 -10.47
N THR A 150 -6.96 -1.99 -10.10
CA THR A 150 -5.62 -1.42 -9.93
C THR A 150 -5.10 -1.89 -8.57
N VAL A 151 -3.93 -2.49 -8.54
CA VAL A 151 -3.33 -3.05 -7.32
C VAL A 151 -2.04 -2.32 -7.00
N LEU A 152 -1.84 -1.94 -5.75
CA LEU A 152 -0.56 -1.49 -5.20
C LEU A 152 -0.11 -2.49 -4.14
N MET A 153 1.06 -3.09 -4.34
CA MET A 153 1.75 -3.85 -3.31
C MET A 153 2.91 -3.04 -2.77
N VAL A 154 2.99 -2.92 -1.47
CA VAL A 154 4.04 -2.21 -0.75
C VAL A 154 4.77 -3.23 0.14
N TYR A 155 5.99 -3.56 -0.23
CA TYR A 155 6.83 -4.53 0.47
C TYR A 155 7.86 -3.81 1.31
N ARG A 156 7.97 -4.18 2.58
CA ARG A 156 8.92 -3.62 3.54
C ARG A 156 9.89 -4.70 3.98
N TYR A 157 11.18 -4.41 3.92
CA TYR A 157 12.24 -5.31 4.34
C TYR A 157 13.49 -4.53 4.75
N TYR A 158 14.33 -5.20 5.53
CA TYR A 158 15.65 -4.70 5.84
C TYR A 158 16.65 -5.22 4.79
N ASP A 159 17.35 -4.29 4.15
CA ASP A 159 18.40 -4.61 3.19
C ASP A 159 19.71 -4.77 3.95
N THR A 160 20.13 -6.02 4.13
CA THR A 160 21.33 -6.37 4.89
C THR A 160 22.63 -5.99 4.18
N GLU A 161 22.61 -5.88 2.85
CA GLU A 161 23.80 -5.48 2.07
C GLU A 161 24.09 -3.99 2.23
N HIS A 162 23.05 -3.16 2.29
CA HIS A 162 23.19 -1.71 2.40
C HIS A 162 22.87 -1.18 3.81
N GLU A 163 22.55 -2.06 4.75
CA GLU A 163 22.22 -1.75 6.16
C GLU A 163 21.13 -0.69 6.33
N LEU A 164 20.03 -0.80 5.56
CA LEU A 164 18.92 0.16 5.59
C LEU A 164 17.55 -0.49 5.40
N ASP A 165 16.50 0.20 5.86
CA ASP A 165 15.13 -0.21 5.57
C ASP A 165 14.75 0.21 4.15
N ARG A 166 14.13 -0.71 3.41
CA ARG A 166 13.58 -0.47 2.08
C ARG A 166 12.07 -0.63 2.06
N ILE A 167 11.45 0.15 1.21
CA ILE A 167 10.04 0.01 0.85
C ILE A 167 9.94 -0.01 -0.67
N SER A 168 9.60 -1.17 -1.22
CA SER A 168 9.42 -1.34 -2.67
C SER A 168 7.93 -1.41 -2.99
N ALA A 169 7.46 -0.47 -3.80
CA ALA A 169 6.06 -0.40 -4.22
C ALA A 169 5.92 -0.82 -5.69
N TYR A 170 4.93 -1.69 -5.95
CA TYR A 170 4.60 -2.20 -7.28
C TYR A 170 3.13 -1.94 -7.55
N GLN A 171 2.84 -1.15 -8.58
CA GLN A 171 1.47 -0.95 -9.06
C GLN A 171 1.21 -1.79 -10.28
N PHE A 172 0.12 -2.54 -10.24
CA PHE A 172 -0.39 -3.33 -11.37
C PHE A 172 -1.67 -2.69 -11.89
N SER A 173 -1.71 -2.46 -13.19
CA SER A 173 -2.95 -2.03 -13.85
C SER A 173 -3.92 -3.21 -14.01
N PRO A 174 -5.22 -2.95 -14.28
CA PRO A 174 -6.18 -4.00 -14.63
C PRO A 174 -5.80 -4.86 -15.84
N LYS A 175 -4.83 -4.40 -16.65
CA LYS A 175 -4.29 -5.11 -17.83
C LYS A 175 -2.95 -5.80 -17.54
N GLY A 176 -2.52 -5.83 -16.29
CA GLY A 176 -1.26 -6.47 -15.86
C GLY A 176 0.00 -5.64 -16.13
N VAL A 177 -0.12 -4.37 -16.58
CA VAL A 177 1.06 -3.50 -16.71
C VAL A 177 1.54 -3.11 -15.32
N MET A 178 2.82 -3.38 -15.05
CA MET A 178 3.46 -3.10 -13.78
C MET A 178 4.34 -1.85 -13.86
N ARG A 179 4.27 -1.02 -12.82
CA ARG A 179 5.20 0.10 -12.56
C ARG A 179 5.69 -0.05 -11.13
N SER A 180 6.90 0.39 -10.83
CA SER A 180 7.46 0.30 -9.48
C SER A 180 8.17 1.57 -9.05
N ARG A 181 8.30 1.76 -7.75
CA ARG A 181 9.10 2.79 -7.10
C ARG A 181 9.69 2.28 -5.80
N ASN A 182 10.91 2.69 -5.50
CA ASN A 182 11.63 2.28 -4.29
C ASN A 182 11.90 3.48 -3.40
N ALA A 183 11.70 3.29 -2.10
CA ALA A 183 12.10 4.23 -1.07
C ALA A 183 13.05 3.57 -0.09
N ILE A 184 13.96 4.35 0.47
CA ILE A 184 14.99 3.93 1.40
C ILE A 184 14.98 4.80 2.65
N SER A 185 15.37 4.22 3.79
CA SER A 185 15.59 4.97 5.02
C SER A 185 16.93 5.70 4.98
N LYS A 186 16.95 6.93 5.49
CA LYS A 186 18.13 7.73 5.69
C LYS A 186 18.08 8.45 7.02
N VAL A 187 19.23 8.93 7.45
CA VAL A 187 19.38 9.75 8.65
C VAL A 187 19.89 11.12 8.21
N ASP A 188 19.28 12.19 8.69
CA ASP A 188 19.74 13.55 8.43
C ASP A 188 20.93 13.93 9.33
N ASP A 189 21.50 15.11 9.09
CA ASP A 189 22.67 15.61 9.83
C ASP A 189 22.41 15.78 11.35
N PHE A 190 21.15 15.76 11.77
CA PHE A 190 20.73 15.84 13.17
C PHE A 190 20.43 14.48 13.78
N GLY A 191 20.63 13.38 13.04
CA GLY A 191 20.36 12.02 13.49
C GLY A 191 18.89 11.60 13.38
N TYR A 192 18.03 12.34 12.65
CA TYR A 192 16.64 11.98 12.49
C TYR A 192 16.42 11.10 11.24
N TRP A 193 15.67 10.03 11.45
CA TRP A 193 15.29 9.12 10.39
C TRP A 193 14.21 9.73 9.49
N PHE A 194 14.32 9.48 8.19
CA PHE A 194 13.32 9.80 7.18
C PHE A 194 13.31 8.78 6.06
N MET A 195 12.24 8.75 5.27
CA MET A 195 12.17 7.98 4.03
C MET A 195 12.31 8.93 2.84
N CYS A 196 13.03 8.50 1.81
CA CYS A 196 13.14 9.21 0.54
C CYS A 196 13.13 8.21 -0.62
N PHE A 197 12.81 8.69 -1.81
CA PHE A 197 12.93 7.86 -2.99
C PHE A 197 14.39 7.64 -3.36
N GLU A 198 14.73 6.42 -3.70
CA GLU A 198 16.10 6.02 -3.99
C GLU A 198 16.70 6.84 -5.15
N GLU A 199 15.93 7.06 -6.22
CA GLU A 199 16.34 7.87 -7.35
C GLU A 199 16.66 9.33 -6.99
N GLU A 200 15.92 9.94 -6.08
CA GLU A 200 16.14 11.33 -5.64
C GLU A 200 17.41 11.46 -4.80
N TYR A 201 17.73 10.43 -4.02
CA TYR A 201 18.93 10.44 -3.17
C TYR A 201 20.21 10.27 -3.98
N THR A 202 20.21 9.42 -4.98
CA THR A 202 21.35 9.18 -5.87
C THR A 202 21.74 10.45 -6.63
N HIS A 203 20.76 11.18 -7.16
CA HIS A 203 20.99 12.44 -7.87
C HIS A 203 21.63 13.52 -6.98
N ARG A 204 21.19 13.66 -5.72
CA ARG A 204 21.77 14.64 -4.78
C ARG A 204 23.23 14.34 -4.43
N GLN A 205 23.61 13.08 -4.32
CA GLN A 205 25.02 12.72 -4.08
C GLN A 205 25.92 13.08 -5.27
N ASP A 206 25.45 12.90 -6.49
CA ASP A 206 26.19 13.24 -7.69
C ASP A 206 26.35 14.76 -7.87
N GLU A 207 25.34 15.54 -7.52
CA GLU A 207 25.42 17.01 -7.51
C GLU A 207 26.41 17.53 -6.47
N ASN A 208 26.39 16.99 -5.24
CA ASN A 208 27.31 17.36 -4.17
C ASN A 208 28.76 16.95 -4.50
N ARG A 209 28.98 15.79 -5.11
CA ARG A 209 30.32 15.36 -5.58
C ARG A 209 30.82 16.25 -6.68
N LYS A 210 29.99 16.69 -7.61
CA LYS A 210 30.37 17.65 -8.66
C LYS A 210 30.71 19.02 -8.07
N ALA A 211 29.93 19.53 -7.11
CA ALA A 211 30.21 20.81 -6.46
C ALA A 211 31.53 20.81 -5.69
N LEU A 212 31.86 19.69 -5.00
CA LEU A 212 33.15 19.53 -4.30
C LEU A 212 34.36 19.34 -5.25
N ALA A 213 34.14 18.86 -6.47
CA ALA A 213 35.19 18.69 -7.46
C ALA A 213 35.56 20.00 -8.19
N PHE A 214 34.78 21.07 -8.04
CA PHE A 214 34.98 22.38 -8.62
C PHE A 214 35.34 23.46 -7.56
N SER A 215 35.48 23.10 -6.28
CA SER A 215 35.98 23.92 -5.19
C SER A 215 37.43 23.58 -4.85
#